data_52b2c9e6379a11f963208acd5f288e4f
#
_entry.id   52b2c9e6379a11f963208acd5f288e4f
#
_cell.length_a   1.000
_cell.length_b   1.000
_cell.length_c   1.000
_cell.angle_alpha   90.00
_cell.angle_beta   90.00
_cell.angle_gamma   90.00
#
_symmetry.space_group_name_H-M   'P 1'
#
loop_
_entity.id
_entity.type
_entity.pdbx_description
1 polymer ?
#
loop_
_entity_poly.entity_id
_entity_poly.type
_entity_poly.pdbx_seq_one_letter_code
_entity_poly.pdbx_strand_id
1 'polypeptide(L)'
;MLLIPGLLSAGEWSGFVELQGRHFPQQAMDREQSDQLLSIVVQPEYYQRWDNDRQSLLFIPFLRWDSEDDERTHGDIRELIWTYAGDGWETKAGIGKVFWGVTEALHLVDIINQTDLIENPDGEQKLGQPMLKLSLEKEWGIIDLYALPGFRERTYPGEAGRLRTHPHVDTDLAEYQSDREERHIDLALRWSHFIGDWDIGIAHFDGTSRDPLLTPGRNSSGEIVLIPFYEQIRQTSLDLQATKGDWLWKLEAIHRAGDSGSYNAATGGFEYTLVGIADSDMDLGFLGEYLYDDRRDDATTPFENDLFAGLRLTANDVDGSELLAGVIKDLDDDGWMFNLEASRRIGNHWKTSAQIRLWSDIPIDDPLFIFHRDDYFELAITRFF
;
A
#
# COMPACT_ATOMS: atom_id res chain seq x y z
N MET A 1 -38.53 -30.83 -20.96
CA MET A 1 -37.72 -30.46 -19.79
C MET A 1 -37.24 -29.06 -20.02
N LEU A 2 -38.00 -28.06 -19.53
CA LEU A 2 -37.67 -26.63 -19.68
C LEU A 2 -36.54 -26.32 -18.67
N LEU A 3 -35.36 -25.98 -19.19
CA LEU A 3 -34.32 -25.32 -18.44
C LEU A 3 -34.87 -23.94 -18.04
N ILE A 4 -35.20 -23.73 -16.77
CA ILE A 4 -35.42 -22.43 -16.21
C ILE A 4 -34.02 -21.78 -16.14
N PRO A 5 -33.76 -20.70 -16.88
CA PRO A 5 -32.50 -19.94 -16.66
C PRO A 5 -32.58 -19.42 -15.23
N GLY A 6 -31.57 -19.77 -14.42
CA GLY A 6 -31.41 -19.16 -13.11
C GLY A 6 -31.47 -17.64 -13.28
N LEU A 7 -32.28 -16.98 -12.45
CA LEU A 7 -32.36 -15.54 -12.38
C LEU A 7 -30.92 -15.03 -12.08
N LEU A 8 -30.26 -14.48 -13.09
CA LEU A 8 -29.05 -13.69 -12.88
C LEU A 8 -29.49 -12.52 -11.99
N SER A 9 -28.97 -12.44 -10.78
CA SER A 9 -29.09 -11.23 -9.97
C SER A 9 -28.55 -10.06 -10.81
N ALA A 10 -29.27 -8.97 -10.84
CA ALA A 10 -28.76 -7.77 -11.50
C ALA A 10 -27.48 -7.36 -10.77
N GLY A 11 -26.42 -7.05 -11.52
CA GLY A 11 -25.20 -6.53 -10.93
C GLY A 11 -25.46 -5.17 -10.26
N GLU A 12 -24.72 -4.89 -9.21
CA GLU A 12 -24.79 -3.64 -8.44
C GLU A 12 -23.66 -2.71 -8.88
N TRP A 13 -24.02 -1.44 -9.07
CA TRP A 13 -23.05 -0.38 -9.29
C TRP A 13 -22.97 0.52 -8.07
N SER A 14 -21.76 0.80 -7.63
CA SER A 14 -21.41 1.77 -6.61
C SER A 14 -20.12 2.47 -6.99
N GLY A 15 -19.58 3.31 -6.12
CA GLY A 15 -18.31 3.96 -6.38
C GLY A 15 -18.24 5.34 -5.81
N PHE A 16 -17.21 6.08 -6.25
CA PHE A 16 -17.04 7.45 -5.81
C PHE A 16 -16.43 8.35 -6.87
N VAL A 17 -16.63 9.65 -6.67
CA VAL A 17 -15.88 10.74 -7.31
C VAL A 17 -15.24 11.56 -6.19
N GLU A 18 -13.95 11.84 -6.32
CA GLU A 18 -13.17 12.60 -5.34
C GLU A 18 -12.54 13.83 -6.00
N LEU A 19 -12.57 14.95 -5.30
CA LEU A 19 -11.80 16.14 -5.56
C LEU A 19 -10.74 16.28 -4.49
N GLN A 20 -9.47 16.31 -4.89
CA GLN A 20 -8.30 16.37 -4.01
C GLN A 20 -7.49 17.62 -4.32
N GLY A 21 -7.10 18.37 -3.29
CA GLY A 21 -6.19 19.50 -3.38
C GLY A 21 -4.99 19.30 -2.46
N ARG A 22 -3.78 19.43 -3.01
CA ARG A 22 -2.52 19.33 -2.25
C ARG A 22 -1.75 20.64 -2.37
N HIS A 23 -1.21 21.12 -1.26
CA HIS A 23 -0.41 22.33 -1.19
C HIS A 23 0.92 22.06 -0.51
N PHE A 24 2.01 22.48 -1.17
CA PHE A 24 3.39 22.40 -0.70
C PHE A 24 3.85 23.78 -0.27
N PRO A 25 4.08 24.04 1.04
CA PRO A 25 4.46 25.37 1.54
C PRO A 25 5.92 25.72 1.20
N GLN A 26 6.75 24.74 0.88
CA GLN A 26 8.15 24.94 0.53
C GLN A 26 8.33 25.05 -0.98
N GLN A 27 9.31 25.89 -1.38
CA GLN A 27 9.66 26.03 -2.79
C GLN A 27 10.19 24.68 -3.34
N ALA A 28 9.67 24.26 -4.48
CA ALA A 28 10.11 23.08 -5.18
C ALA A 28 11.62 23.10 -5.51
N MET A 29 12.21 21.91 -5.68
CA MET A 29 13.60 21.77 -6.14
C MET A 29 13.75 22.18 -7.59
N ASP A 30 12.80 21.81 -8.45
CA ASP A 30 12.75 22.15 -9.86
C ASP A 30 11.72 23.25 -10.12
N ARG A 31 12.01 24.15 -11.07
CA ARG A 31 11.14 25.29 -11.39
C ARG A 31 9.85 24.89 -12.09
N GLU A 32 9.81 23.70 -12.66
CA GLU A 32 8.66 23.16 -13.39
C GLU A 32 7.64 22.55 -12.44
N GLN A 33 8.03 22.28 -11.18
CA GLN A 33 7.14 21.72 -10.17
C GLN A 33 6.26 22.82 -9.54
N SER A 34 4.97 22.53 -9.41
CA SER A 34 3.99 23.43 -8.81
C SER A 34 3.91 23.26 -7.30
N ASP A 35 3.58 24.36 -6.58
CA ASP A 35 3.31 24.33 -5.15
C ASP A 35 1.86 23.91 -4.83
N GLN A 36 1.01 23.73 -5.84
CA GLN A 36 -0.39 23.35 -5.69
C GLN A 36 -0.77 22.34 -6.75
N LEU A 37 -1.41 21.26 -6.32
CA LEU A 37 -1.96 20.22 -7.18
C LEU A 37 -3.46 20.12 -6.96
N LEU A 38 -4.20 19.93 -8.04
CA LEU A 38 -5.62 19.63 -8.02
C LEU A 38 -5.84 18.34 -8.79
N SER A 39 -6.50 17.36 -8.19
CA SER A 39 -6.82 16.10 -8.84
C SER A 39 -8.31 15.78 -8.75
N ILE A 40 -8.80 15.08 -9.75
CA ILE A 40 -10.14 14.47 -9.75
C ILE A 40 -9.97 12.97 -9.94
N VAL A 41 -10.58 12.19 -9.04
CA VAL A 41 -10.60 10.74 -9.10
C VAL A 41 -12.01 10.25 -9.36
N VAL A 42 -12.15 9.23 -10.23
CA VAL A 42 -13.40 8.50 -10.46
C VAL A 42 -13.11 7.01 -10.34
N GLN A 43 -13.76 6.36 -9.39
CA GLN A 43 -13.61 4.92 -9.17
C GLN A 43 -14.99 4.28 -9.02
N PRO A 44 -15.60 3.85 -10.12
CA PRO A 44 -16.81 3.03 -10.06
C PRO A 44 -16.47 1.60 -9.68
N GLU A 45 -17.43 0.92 -9.11
CA GLU A 45 -17.36 -0.49 -8.75
C GLU A 45 -18.58 -1.20 -9.30
N TYR A 46 -18.35 -2.33 -9.96
CA TYR A 46 -19.39 -3.27 -10.38
C TYR A 46 -19.22 -4.59 -9.67
N TYR A 47 -20.27 -5.04 -8.99
CA TYR A 47 -20.28 -6.33 -8.32
C TYR A 47 -21.48 -7.16 -8.73
N GLN A 48 -21.25 -8.43 -9.08
CA GLN A 48 -22.30 -9.36 -9.45
C GLN A 48 -22.04 -10.74 -8.82
N ARG A 49 -23.12 -11.38 -8.37
CA ARG A 49 -23.11 -12.77 -7.87
C ARG A 49 -24.09 -13.63 -8.66
N TRP A 50 -23.78 -14.91 -8.77
CA TRP A 50 -24.64 -15.91 -9.42
C TRP A 50 -24.34 -17.32 -8.89
N ASP A 51 -25.06 -18.32 -9.38
CA ASP A 51 -24.89 -19.73 -9.00
C ASP A 51 -25.04 -19.94 -7.47
N ASN A 52 -26.15 -19.43 -6.91
CA ASN A 52 -26.40 -19.43 -5.45
C ASN A 52 -25.24 -18.85 -4.63
N ASP A 53 -24.75 -17.72 -5.05
CA ASP A 53 -23.62 -16.97 -4.45
C ASP A 53 -22.27 -17.70 -4.46
N ARG A 54 -22.14 -18.81 -5.20
CA ARG A 54 -20.85 -19.49 -5.34
C ARG A 54 -19.89 -18.77 -6.26
N GLN A 55 -20.41 -17.98 -7.18
CA GLN A 55 -19.59 -17.23 -8.12
C GLN A 55 -19.85 -15.73 -7.97
N SER A 56 -18.78 -14.96 -8.10
CA SER A 56 -18.88 -13.51 -8.16
C SER A 56 -17.86 -12.92 -9.14
N LEU A 57 -18.19 -11.73 -9.63
CA LEU A 57 -17.30 -10.89 -10.40
C LEU A 57 -17.28 -9.51 -9.74
N LEU A 58 -16.07 -9.01 -9.45
CA LEU A 58 -15.80 -7.66 -9.02
C LEU A 58 -15.02 -6.95 -10.11
N PHE A 59 -15.43 -5.72 -10.46
CA PHE A 59 -14.71 -4.88 -11.41
C PHE A 59 -14.60 -3.46 -10.87
N ILE A 60 -13.36 -2.98 -10.66
CA ILE A 60 -13.04 -1.65 -10.12
C ILE A 60 -12.06 -0.95 -11.08
N PRO A 61 -12.55 -0.24 -12.10
CA PRO A 61 -11.72 0.66 -12.89
C PRO A 61 -11.43 1.94 -12.09
N PHE A 62 -10.30 2.55 -12.39
CA PHE A 62 -9.82 3.77 -11.76
C PHE A 62 -9.39 4.77 -12.81
N LEU A 63 -9.73 6.03 -12.61
CA LEU A 63 -9.31 7.15 -13.43
C LEU A 63 -8.94 8.32 -12.55
N ARG A 64 -7.77 8.90 -12.76
CA ARG A 64 -7.33 10.16 -12.16
C ARG A 64 -6.96 11.14 -13.23
N TRP A 65 -7.38 12.37 -13.07
CA TRP A 65 -6.84 13.53 -13.73
C TRP A 65 -6.14 14.42 -12.71
N ASP A 66 -4.93 14.87 -13.03
CA ASP A 66 -4.14 15.80 -12.23
C ASP A 66 -3.80 17.06 -13.02
N SER A 67 -3.71 18.21 -12.35
CA SER A 67 -3.51 19.51 -12.99
C SER A 67 -2.07 19.77 -13.42
N GLU A 68 -1.10 19.09 -12.82
CA GLU A 68 0.32 19.43 -12.93
C GLU A 68 1.18 18.25 -13.38
N ASP A 69 0.85 17.02 -12.97
CA ASP A 69 1.65 15.83 -13.24
C ASP A 69 0.94 14.92 -14.27
N ASP A 70 1.51 14.84 -15.47
CA ASP A 70 0.96 14.03 -16.55
C ASP A 70 1.00 12.54 -16.22
N GLU A 71 2.03 12.05 -15.50
CA GLU A 71 2.11 10.64 -15.05
C GLU A 71 1.02 10.34 -14.00
N ARG A 72 0.65 11.33 -13.20
CA ARG A 72 -0.44 11.22 -12.25
C ARG A 72 -1.82 11.28 -12.92
N THR A 73 -1.90 11.74 -14.17
CA THR A 73 -3.11 11.66 -15.01
C THR A 73 -3.16 10.30 -15.69
N HIS A 74 -3.79 9.32 -15.06
CA HIS A 74 -3.77 7.95 -15.54
C HIS A 74 -5.08 7.20 -15.32
N GLY A 75 -5.18 6.03 -15.96
CA GLY A 75 -6.25 5.07 -15.74
C GLY A 75 -5.71 3.68 -15.45
N ASP A 76 -6.39 2.95 -14.56
CA ASP A 76 -6.00 1.61 -14.16
C ASP A 76 -7.22 0.69 -13.94
N ILE A 77 -6.98 -0.60 -13.92
CA ILE A 77 -7.92 -1.60 -13.40
C ILE A 77 -7.40 -2.02 -12.03
N ARG A 78 -7.99 -1.47 -10.97
CA ARG A 78 -7.62 -1.79 -9.60
C ARG A 78 -7.95 -3.22 -9.25
N GLU A 79 -9.17 -3.67 -9.66
CA GLU A 79 -9.57 -5.07 -9.56
C GLU A 79 -10.46 -5.46 -10.75
N LEU A 80 -10.26 -6.68 -11.25
CA LEU A 80 -11.13 -7.41 -12.17
C LEU A 80 -10.99 -8.89 -11.80
N ILE A 81 -11.74 -9.33 -10.81
CA ILE A 81 -11.55 -10.63 -10.19
C ILE A 81 -12.82 -11.48 -10.24
N TRP A 82 -12.72 -12.65 -10.82
CA TRP A 82 -13.70 -13.70 -10.70
C TRP A 82 -13.35 -14.58 -9.51
N THR A 83 -14.37 -14.87 -8.69
CA THR A 83 -14.25 -15.73 -7.52
C THR A 83 -15.21 -16.92 -7.66
N TYR A 84 -14.73 -18.12 -7.30
CA TYR A 84 -15.55 -19.30 -7.11
C TYR A 84 -15.34 -19.88 -5.72
N ALA A 85 -16.42 -19.97 -4.93
CA ALA A 85 -16.42 -20.57 -3.59
C ALA A 85 -16.93 -22.00 -3.65
N GLY A 86 -16.06 -22.96 -3.31
CA GLY A 86 -16.37 -24.37 -3.12
C GLY A 86 -16.62 -24.70 -1.64
N ASP A 87 -16.71 -26.00 -1.34
CA ASP A 87 -16.83 -26.48 0.04
C ASP A 87 -15.42 -26.68 0.65
N GLY A 88 -15.03 -25.74 1.51
CA GLY A 88 -13.71 -25.70 2.15
C GLY A 88 -12.56 -25.29 1.21
N TRP A 89 -12.86 -24.60 0.11
CA TRP A 89 -11.89 -23.98 -0.79
C TRP A 89 -12.49 -22.82 -1.59
N GLU A 90 -11.63 -21.91 -2.02
CA GLU A 90 -11.98 -20.78 -2.90
C GLU A 90 -10.91 -20.61 -3.97
N THR A 91 -11.30 -20.25 -5.18
CA THR A 91 -10.36 -19.79 -6.20
C THR A 91 -10.72 -18.40 -6.71
N LYS A 92 -9.68 -17.60 -6.97
CA LYS A 92 -9.80 -16.28 -7.60
C LYS A 92 -8.93 -16.25 -8.85
N ALA A 93 -9.43 -15.64 -9.92
CA ALA A 93 -8.69 -15.47 -11.17
C ALA A 93 -8.97 -14.08 -11.75
N GLY A 94 -7.91 -13.38 -12.16
CA GLY A 94 -8.01 -12.06 -12.76
C GLY A 94 -6.98 -11.08 -12.21
N ILE A 95 -7.35 -9.80 -12.10
CA ILE A 95 -6.54 -8.74 -11.50
C ILE A 95 -7.10 -8.45 -10.11
N GLY A 96 -6.30 -8.58 -9.05
CA GLY A 96 -6.76 -8.40 -7.69
C GLY A 96 -5.74 -7.76 -6.78
N LYS A 97 -6.21 -7.31 -5.62
CA LYS A 97 -5.37 -6.82 -4.53
C LYS A 97 -5.37 -7.80 -3.38
N VAL A 98 -4.22 -7.97 -2.77
CA VAL A 98 -3.99 -8.78 -1.57
C VAL A 98 -3.21 -7.91 -0.61
N PHE A 99 -3.65 -7.84 0.62
CA PHE A 99 -2.91 -7.18 1.68
C PHE A 99 -2.49 -8.18 2.74
N TRP A 100 -1.21 -8.17 3.06
CA TRP A 100 -0.62 -8.88 4.18
C TRP A 100 0.07 -7.85 5.05
N GLY A 101 -0.29 -7.74 6.29
CA GLY A 101 0.31 -6.79 7.19
C GLY A 101 -0.51 -6.61 8.46
N VAL A 102 0.15 -6.25 9.55
CA VAL A 102 -0.46 -6.03 10.87
C VAL A 102 0.06 -4.78 11.56
N THR A 103 1.24 -4.29 11.18
CA THR A 103 1.88 -3.08 11.74
C THR A 103 1.29 -1.80 11.14
N GLU A 104 1.65 -0.63 11.69
CA GLU A 104 1.12 0.67 11.27
C GLU A 104 2.08 1.44 10.38
N ALA A 105 3.35 1.47 10.77
CA ALA A 105 4.32 2.36 10.13
C ALA A 105 4.93 1.78 8.85
N LEU A 106 5.04 0.46 8.72
CA LEU A 106 5.68 -0.22 7.59
C LEU A 106 5.16 -1.66 7.45
N HIS A 107 4.74 -2.05 6.24
CA HIS A 107 4.22 -3.38 5.92
C HIS A 107 5.28 -4.23 5.19
N LEU A 108 6.19 -4.86 5.94
CA LEU A 108 7.29 -5.65 5.38
C LEU A 108 6.82 -6.91 4.63
N VAL A 109 5.71 -7.50 5.09
CA VAL A 109 5.22 -8.78 4.57
C VAL A 109 4.36 -8.62 3.33
N ASP A 110 3.93 -7.39 2.98
CA ASP A 110 3.03 -7.09 1.87
C ASP A 110 3.77 -7.07 0.53
N ILE A 111 3.92 -8.24 -0.11
CA ILE A 111 4.79 -8.47 -1.27
C ILE A 111 4.04 -8.83 -2.57
N ILE A 112 2.73 -9.10 -2.52
CA ILE A 112 2.00 -9.60 -3.71
C ILE A 112 1.83 -8.49 -4.75
N ASN A 113 1.33 -7.34 -4.32
CA ASN A 113 1.00 -6.22 -5.20
C ASN A 113 2.14 -5.21 -5.27
N GLN A 114 2.33 -4.61 -6.43
CA GLN A 114 3.24 -3.49 -6.62
C GLN A 114 2.67 -2.21 -6.00
N THR A 115 3.55 -1.38 -5.45
CA THR A 115 3.22 -0.06 -4.90
C THR A 115 2.94 0.95 -6.01
N ASP A 116 1.91 1.77 -5.81
CA ASP A 116 1.51 2.88 -6.69
C ASP A 116 1.95 4.22 -6.08
N LEU A 117 3.24 4.59 -6.29
CA LEU A 117 3.83 5.81 -5.70
C LEU A 117 3.28 7.11 -6.30
N ILE A 118 2.66 7.05 -7.49
CA ILE A 118 1.99 8.22 -8.08
C ILE A 118 0.82 8.68 -7.20
N GLU A 119 0.12 7.72 -6.59
CA GLU A 119 -1.03 8.03 -5.73
C GLU A 119 -0.58 8.64 -4.39
N ASN A 120 0.34 7.97 -3.69
CA ASN A 120 0.86 8.45 -2.41
C ASN A 120 2.25 7.85 -2.12
N PRO A 121 3.19 8.62 -1.50
CA PRO A 121 4.52 8.13 -1.18
C PRO A 121 4.58 7.17 0.02
N ASP A 122 3.48 6.98 0.77
CA ASP A 122 3.42 6.10 1.95
C ASP A 122 3.48 4.59 1.63
N GLY A 123 3.32 4.23 0.35
CA GLY A 123 3.33 2.83 -0.05
C GLY A 123 2.03 2.05 0.19
N GLU A 124 1.00 2.69 0.75
CA GLU A 124 -0.31 2.08 1.02
C GLU A 124 -1.11 1.78 -0.26
N GLN A 125 -0.94 2.63 -1.26
CA GLN A 125 -1.64 2.45 -2.52
C GLN A 125 -0.96 1.38 -3.37
N LYS A 126 -1.75 0.40 -3.81
CA LYS A 126 -1.26 -0.75 -4.58
C LYS A 126 -1.93 -0.87 -5.94
N LEU A 127 -1.16 -1.28 -6.93
CA LEU A 127 -1.65 -1.68 -8.24
C LEU A 127 -2.31 -3.06 -8.17
N GLY A 128 -3.35 -3.29 -8.95
CA GLY A 128 -3.94 -4.62 -9.10
C GLY A 128 -2.93 -5.59 -9.74
N GLN A 129 -2.75 -6.78 -9.18
CA GLN A 129 -1.83 -7.82 -9.67
C GLN A 129 -2.61 -8.89 -10.44
N PRO A 130 -2.25 -9.22 -11.70
CA PRO A 130 -2.74 -10.42 -12.36
C PRO A 130 -2.42 -11.66 -11.52
N MET A 131 -3.44 -12.47 -11.20
CA MET A 131 -3.28 -13.61 -10.31
C MET A 131 -4.24 -14.75 -10.56
N LEU A 132 -3.78 -15.95 -10.19
CA LEU A 132 -4.59 -17.11 -9.89
C LEU A 132 -4.32 -17.49 -8.43
N LYS A 133 -5.35 -17.41 -7.58
CA LYS A 133 -5.30 -17.77 -6.16
C LYS A 133 -6.14 -19.02 -5.91
N LEU A 134 -5.63 -19.94 -5.09
CA LEU A 134 -6.37 -21.05 -4.51
C LEU A 134 -6.23 -21.01 -3.00
N SER A 135 -7.35 -20.89 -2.29
CA SER A 135 -7.44 -20.94 -0.83
C SER A 135 -8.02 -22.28 -0.41
N LEU A 136 -7.36 -22.95 0.54
CA LEU A 136 -7.81 -24.21 1.14
C LEU A 136 -8.06 -23.98 2.62
N GLU A 137 -9.31 -24.06 3.04
CA GLU A 137 -9.72 -23.91 4.43
C GLU A 137 -9.70 -25.26 5.16
N LYS A 138 -9.01 -25.34 6.30
CA LYS A 138 -8.86 -26.50 7.14
C LYS A 138 -9.01 -26.09 8.61
N GLU A 139 -9.29 -27.07 9.49
CA GLU A 139 -9.38 -26.84 10.94
C GLU A 139 -8.07 -26.27 11.55
N TRP A 140 -6.92 -26.54 10.93
CA TRP A 140 -5.60 -26.08 11.34
C TRP A 140 -5.10 -24.85 10.60
N GLY A 141 -5.96 -24.16 9.87
CA GLY A 141 -5.65 -22.91 9.19
C GLY A 141 -6.05 -22.87 7.73
N ILE A 142 -5.75 -21.74 7.10
CA ILE A 142 -5.98 -21.49 5.68
C ILE A 142 -4.62 -21.58 4.97
N ILE A 143 -4.60 -22.29 3.84
CA ILE A 143 -3.46 -22.25 2.90
C ILE A 143 -3.89 -21.52 1.66
N ASP A 144 -3.17 -20.46 1.33
CA ASP A 144 -3.31 -19.71 0.09
C ASP A 144 -2.12 -20.00 -0.85
N LEU A 145 -2.42 -20.37 -2.07
CA LEU A 145 -1.47 -20.60 -3.14
C LEU A 145 -1.70 -19.55 -4.23
N TYR A 146 -0.62 -18.93 -4.69
CA TYR A 146 -0.67 -17.89 -5.72
C TYR A 146 0.22 -18.23 -6.90
N ALA A 147 -0.29 -18.01 -8.11
CA ALA A 147 0.49 -17.87 -9.33
C ALA A 147 0.20 -16.48 -9.90
N LEU A 148 1.24 -15.68 -10.10
CA LEU A 148 1.17 -14.26 -10.46
C LEU A 148 1.78 -14.07 -11.86
N PRO A 149 1.02 -14.28 -12.93
CA PRO A 149 1.49 -14.02 -14.28
C PRO A 149 1.43 -12.54 -14.59
N GLY A 150 2.48 -11.98 -15.17
CA GLY A 150 2.51 -10.58 -15.58
C GLY A 150 2.84 -9.64 -14.41
N PHE A 151 4.13 -9.42 -14.20
CA PHE A 151 4.64 -8.42 -13.26
C PHE A 151 4.19 -7.01 -13.67
N ARG A 152 3.94 -6.14 -12.70
CA ARG A 152 3.66 -4.72 -12.92
C ARG A 152 4.78 -3.90 -12.31
N GLU A 153 5.31 -2.96 -13.08
CA GLU A 153 6.33 -2.03 -12.62
C GLU A 153 5.77 -1.06 -11.58
N ARG A 154 6.66 -0.56 -10.73
CA ARG A 154 6.33 0.51 -9.79
C ARG A 154 6.11 1.81 -10.55
N THR A 155 5.05 2.53 -10.21
CA THR A 155 4.78 3.85 -10.76
C THR A 155 5.57 4.92 -10.00
N TYR A 156 5.94 5.99 -10.70
CA TYR A 156 6.65 7.12 -10.13
C TYR A 156 6.05 8.44 -10.63
N PRO A 157 6.05 9.52 -9.81
CA PRO A 157 5.66 10.85 -10.28
C PRO A 157 6.53 11.32 -11.44
N GLY A 158 5.92 12.07 -12.36
CA GLY A 158 6.59 12.62 -13.55
C GLY A 158 7.55 13.78 -13.24
N GLU A 159 8.16 14.36 -14.28
CA GLU A 159 9.13 15.45 -14.13
C GLU A 159 8.54 16.68 -13.43
N ALA A 160 7.30 17.04 -13.73
CA ALA A 160 6.58 18.16 -13.10
C ALA A 160 5.96 17.79 -11.74
N GLY A 161 5.93 16.50 -11.38
CA GLY A 161 5.39 16.00 -10.11
C GLY A 161 6.28 16.35 -8.92
N ARG A 162 5.66 16.58 -7.76
CA ARG A 162 6.33 16.63 -6.45
C ARG A 162 6.43 15.20 -5.90
N LEU A 163 7.12 15.01 -4.76
CA LEU A 163 7.30 13.71 -4.09
C LEU A 163 8.04 12.68 -4.96
N ARG A 164 9.04 13.09 -5.68
CA ARG A 164 9.85 12.27 -6.57
C ARG A 164 11.35 12.32 -6.29
N THR A 165 12.07 11.37 -6.83
CA THR A 165 13.55 11.37 -6.82
C THR A 165 14.14 12.49 -7.69
N HIS A 166 15.37 12.86 -7.40
CA HIS A 166 16.21 13.76 -8.21
C HIS A 166 17.55 13.07 -8.51
N PRO A 167 17.80 12.63 -9.78
CA PRO A 167 16.94 12.72 -10.99
C PRO A 167 15.64 11.90 -10.87
N HIS A 168 14.67 12.15 -11.80
CA HIS A 168 13.44 11.37 -11.88
C HIS A 168 13.72 9.92 -12.33
N VAL A 169 12.78 9.02 -12.09
CA VAL A 169 12.84 7.63 -12.56
C VAL A 169 12.25 7.55 -13.96
N ASP A 170 12.99 6.98 -14.92
CA ASP A 170 12.52 6.71 -16.26
C ASP A 170 12.13 5.22 -16.36
N THR A 171 10.85 4.94 -16.29
CA THR A 171 10.30 3.57 -16.32
C THR A 171 10.37 2.93 -17.69
N ASP A 172 10.44 3.72 -18.78
CA ASP A 172 10.60 3.20 -20.14
C ASP A 172 11.96 2.47 -20.34
N LEU A 173 12.92 2.72 -19.43
CA LEU A 173 14.24 2.10 -19.43
C LEU A 173 14.35 0.96 -18.40
N ALA A 174 13.26 0.51 -17.82
CA ALA A 174 13.27 -0.54 -16.80
C ALA A 174 14.04 -1.78 -17.25
N GLU A 175 14.86 -2.32 -16.35
CA GLU A 175 15.69 -3.49 -16.57
C GLU A 175 15.27 -4.63 -15.65
N TYR A 176 15.43 -5.87 -16.11
CA TYR A 176 15.01 -7.07 -15.38
C TYR A 176 16.13 -8.10 -15.32
N GLN A 177 16.26 -8.75 -14.17
CA GLN A 177 17.16 -9.90 -14.05
C GLN A 177 16.63 -11.11 -14.84
N SER A 178 15.30 -11.29 -14.88
CA SER A 178 14.69 -12.39 -15.62
C SER A 178 14.65 -12.12 -17.12
N ASP A 179 15.12 -13.05 -17.94
CA ASP A 179 14.97 -13.00 -19.42
C ASP A 179 13.48 -12.96 -19.88
N ARG A 180 12.55 -13.23 -18.99
CA ARG A 180 11.11 -13.16 -19.28
C ARG A 180 10.52 -11.80 -18.97
N GLU A 181 11.29 -10.91 -18.34
CA GLU A 181 10.89 -9.56 -17.97
C GLU A 181 9.55 -9.59 -17.21
N GLU A 182 8.58 -8.73 -17.56
CA GLU A 182 7.25 -8.67 -16.95
C GLU A 182 6.44 -9.98 -17.09
N ARG A 183 6.83 -10.88 -18.00
CA ARG A 183 6.17 -12.17 -18.22
C ARG A 183 6.66 -13.27 -17.29
N HIS A 184 7.54 -12.96 -16.36
CA HIS A 184 7.90 -13.88 -15.30
C HIS A 184 6.65 -14.26 -14.49
N ILE A 185 6.55 -15.51 -14.08
CA ILE A 185 5.45 -15.98 -13.22
C ILE A 185 5.99 -16.10 -11.81
N ASP A 186 5.57 -15.20 -10.95
CA ASP A 186 5.93 -15.25 -9.54
C ASP A 186 5.02 -16.23 -8.80
N LEU A 187 5.51 -16.83 -7.75
CA LEU A 187 4.77 -17.79 -6.93
C LEU A 187 4.76 -17.35 -5.46
N ALA A 188 3.64 -17.57 -4.77
CA ALA A 188 3.57 -17.38 -3.33
C ALA A 188 2.73 -18.46 -2.67
N LEU A 189 3.10 -18.75 -1.42
CA LEU A 189 2.39 -19.64 -0.50
C LEU A 189 2.22 -18.91 0.82
N ARG A 190 1.01 -18.90 1.40
CA ARG A 190 0.75 -18.40 2.74
C ARG A 190 -0.05 -19.42 3.54
N TRP A 191 0.34 -19.62 4.79
CA TRP A 191 -0.47 -20.26 5.82
C TRP A 191 -0.86 -19.24 6.86
N SER A 192 -2.12 -19.23 7.26
CA SER A 192 -2.63 -18.37 8.34
C SER A 192 -3.56 -19.13 9.27
N HIS A 193 -3.52 -18.79 10.57
CA HIS A 193 -4.36 -19.44 11.57
C HIS A 193 -4.53 -18.60 12.82
N PHE A 194 -5.68 -18.76 13.48
CA PHE A 194 -5.95 -18.21 14.81
C PHE A 194 -5.67 -19.26 15.88
N ILE A 195 -4.83 -18.93 16.85
CA ILE A 195 -4.48 -19.80 17.99
C ILE A 195 -4.71 -19.03 19.27
N GLY A 196 -5.86 -19.21 19.91
CA GLY A 196 -6.28 -18.43 21.08
C GLY A 196 -6.40 -16.95 20.72
N ASP A 197 -5.60 -16.09 21.35
CA ASP A 197 -5.59 -14.64 21.13
C ASP A 197 -4.64 -14.21 19.99
N TRP A 198 -3.98 -15.18 19.35
CA TRP A 198 -2.97 -14.93 18.33
C TRP A 198 -3.52 -15.16 16.92
N ASP A 199 -3.25 -14.21 16.05
CA ASP A 199 -3.37 -14.31 14.60
C ASP A 199 -1.97 -14.46 14.02
N ILE A 200 -1.74 -15.52 13.24
CA ILE A 200 -0.41 -15.90 12.75
C ILE A 200 -0.48 -16.08 11.24
N GLY A 201 0.43 -15.43 10.53
CA GLY A 201 0.66 -15.64 9.12
C GLY A 201 2.13 -15.99 8.85
N ILE A 202 2.35 -17.02 8.02
CA ILE A 202 3.68 -17.37 7.49
C ILE A 202 3.56 -17.48 5.99
N ALA A 203 4.44 -16.78 5.26
CA ALA A 203 4.40 -16.83 3.80
C ALA A 203 5.81 -17.02 3.20
N HIS A 204 5.82 -17.52 1.98
CA HIS A 204 7.00 -17.60 1.13
C HIS A 204 6.66 -17.11 -0.27
N PHE A 205 7.50 -16.22 -0.79
CA PHE A 205 7.40 -15.63 -2.13
C PHE A 205 8.68 -15.95 -2.91
N ASP A 206 8.54 -16.31 -4.19
CA ASP A 206 9.63 -16.50 -5.15
C ASP A 206 9.24 -15.79 -6.45
N GLY A 207 9.96 -14.75 -6.84
CA GLY A 207 9.62 -13.92 -7.99
C GLY A 207 10.32 -12.57 -8.05
N THR A 208 9.80 -11.70 -8.89
CA THR A 208 10.32 -10.36 -9.17
C THR A 208 10.12 -9.43 -7.97
N SER A 209 11.16 -8.73 -7.54
CA SER A 209 11.12 -7.78 -6.43
C SER A 209 10.12 -6.65 -6.70
N ARG A 210 9.31 -6.27 -5.67
CA ARG A 210 8.45 -5.09 -5.72
C ARG A 210 9.21 -3.81 -5.41
N ASP A 211 10.45 -3.94 -4.89
CA ASP A 211 11.36 -2.83 -4.60
C ASP A 211 12.51 -2.86 -5.60
N PRO A 212 12.47 -2.05 -6.69
CA PRO A 212 13.55 -2.02 -7.66
C PRO A 212 14.78 -1.31 -7.10
N LEU A 213 15.96 -1.74 -7.56
CA LEU A 213 17.19 -0.99 -7.40
C LEU A 213 17.20 0.16 -8.41
N LEU A 214 17.37 1.40 -7.93
CA LEU A 214 17.45 2.57 -8.80
C LEU A 214 18.91 2.86 -9.17
N THR A 215 19.27 2.72 -10.45
CA THR A 215 20.63 2.94 -10.94
C THR A 215 20.70 4.20 -11.81
N PRO A 216 21.72 5.08 -11.61
CA PRO A 216 21.89 6.24 -12.47
C PRO A 216 22.19 5.85 -13.92
N GLY A 217 21.47 6.44 -14.87
CA GLY A 217 21.64 6.22 -16.31
C GLY A 217 21.38 7.47 -17.13
N ARG A 218 21.18 7.31 -18.44
CA ARG A 218 20.80 8.37 -19.34
C ARG A 218 19.67 7.92 -20.26
N ASN A 219 18.68 8.79 -20.44
CA ASN A 219 17.63 8.57 -21.40
C ASN A 219 18.11 8.86 -22.86
N SER A 220 17.21 8.66 -23.82
CA SER A 220 17.49 8.89 -25.24
C SER A 220 17.85 10.34 -25.59
N SER A 221 17.44 11.32 -24.78
CA SER A 221 17.78 12.74 -24.89
C SER A 221 19.15 13.07 -24.28
N GLY A 222 19.79 12.13 -23.59
CA GLY A 222 21.07 12.29 -22.90
C GLY A 222 20.96 12.88 -21.50
N GLU A 223 19.76 13.04 -20.96
CA GLU A 223 19.49 13.49 -19.59
C GLU A 223 19.82 12.40 -18.58
N ILE A 224 20.25 12.80 -17.39
CA ILE A 224 20.51 11.87 -16.29
C ILE A 224 19.16 11.47 -15.69
N VAL A 225 18.92 10.16 -15.59
CA VAL A 225 17.71 9.56 -15.02
C VAL A 225 18.10 8.41 -14.09
N LEU A 226 17.15 7.98 -13.27
CA LEU A 226 17.26 6.72 -12.51
C LEU A 226 16.54 5.62 -13.30
N ILE A 227 17.20 4.50 -13.49
CA ILE A 227 16.69 3.32 -14.19
C ILE A 227 16.32 2.28 -13.16
N PRO A 228 15.05 1.83 -13.09
CA PRO A 228 14.66 0.78 -12.17
C PRO A 228 15.13 -0.59 -12.65
N PHE A 229 15.84 -1.33 -11.80
CA PHE A 229 16.26 -2.72 -12.04
C PHE A 229 15.48 -3.65 -11.12
N TYR A 230 14.76 -4.62 -11.70
CA TYR A 230 13.93 -5.59 -10.99
C TYR A 230 14.63 -6.95 -10.85
N GLU A 231 15.09 -7.21 -9.64
CA GLU A 231 15.78 -8.43 -9.25
C GLU A 231 14.80 -9.59 -8.99
N GLN A 232 15.25 -10.83 -9.16
CA GLN A 232 14.54 -12.02 -8.70
C GLN A 232 14.89 -12.29 -7.24
N ILE A 233 13.87 -12.42 -6.39
CA ILE A 233 14.04 -12.59 -4.95
C ILE A 233 13.28 -13.80 -4.42
N ARG A 234 13.73 -14.27 -3.27
CA ARG A 234 12.98 -15.17 -2.38
C ARG A 234 12.78 -14.48 -1.05
N GLN A 235 11.54 -14.40 -0.60
CA GLN A 235 11.21 -13.81 0.69
C GLN A 235 10.40 -14.80 1.53
N THR A 236 10.84 -15.05 2.76
CA THR A 236 10.05 -15.72 3.80
C THR A 236 9.61 -14.69 4.80
N SER A 237 8.34 -14.69 5.16
CA SER A 237 7.74 -13.69 6.03
C SER A 237 6.90 -14.31 7.15
N LEU A 238 6.84 -13.59 8.26
CA LEU A 238 6.03 -13.88 9.44
C LEU A 238 5.28 -12.61 9.83
N ASP A 239 3.98 -12.71 10.03
CA ASP A 239 3.17 -11.70 10.69
C ASP A 239 2.46 -12.29 11.90
N LEU A 240 2.44 -11.55 13.00
CA LEU A 240 1.82 -11.92 14.25
C LEU A 240 1.03 -10.76 14.81
N GLN A 241 -0.19 -11.03 15.23
CA GLN A 241 -1.01 -10.08 15.97
C GLN A 241 -1.65 -10.77 17.17
N ALA A 242 -1.75 -10.06 18.32
CA ALA A 242 -2.43 -10.60 19.49
C ALA A 242 -3.19 -9.52 20.24
N THR A 243 -4.48 -9.74 20.47
CA THR A 243 -5.32 -8.87 21.31
C THR A 243 -5.38 -9.40 22.72
N LYS A 244 -4.88 -8.61 23.69
CA LYS A 244 -4.86 -9.00 25.13
C LYS A 244 -5.35 -7.84 26.00
N GLY A 245 -6.62 -7.88 26.37
CA GLY A 245 -7.28 -6.75 27.01
C GLY A 245 -7.31 -5.54 26.08
N ASP A 246 -6.80 -4.42 26.55
CA ASP A 246 -6.75 -3.15 25.79
C ASP A 246 -5.48 -3.03 24.92
N TRP A 247 -4.66 -4.08 24.86
CA TRP A 247 -3.42 -4.14 24.08
C TRP A 247 -3.59 -4.94 22.81
N LEU A 248 -3.13 -4.37 21.70
CA LEU A 248 -2.94 -5.04 20.44
C LEU A 248 -1.44 -5.10 20.15
N TRP A 249 -0.84 -6.29 20.20
CA TRP A 249 0.55 -6.53 19.87
C TRP A 249 0.69 -6.88 18.41
N LYS A 250 1.71 -6.34 17.73
CA LYS A 250 1.95 -6.50 16.30
C LYS A 250 3.42 -6.81 16.04
N LEU A 251 3.69 -7.70 15.07
CA LEU A 251 5.04 -8.01 14.60
C LEU A 251 4.99 -8.46 13.14
N GLU A 252 5.82 -7.88 12.32
CA GLU A 252 6.18 -8.39 11.00
C GLU A 252 7.68 -8.63 10.93
N ALA A 253 8.10 -9.72 10.28
CA ALA A 253 9.50 -10.04 10.05
C ALA A 253 9.69 -10.72 8.70
N ILE A 254 10.78 -10.38 8.02
CA ILE A 254 11.15 -10.99 6.74
C ILE A 254 12.59 -11.43 6.72
N HIS A 255 12.83 -12.49 5.96
CA HIS A 255 14.14 -12.82 5.41
C HIS A 255 14.02 -12.77 3.90
N ARG A 256 14.78 -11.89 3.25
CA ARG A 256 14.81 -11.74 1.79
C ARG A 256 16.20 -12.07 1.27
N ALA A 257 16.27 -12.77 0.13
CA ALA A 257 17.51 -13.12 -0.56
C ALA A 257 17.33 -12.95 -2.06
N GLY A 258 18.31 -12.34 -2.72
CA GLY A 258 18.45 -12.15 -4.16
C GLY A 258 19.94 -12.12 -4.56
N ASP A 259 20.24 -11.73 -5.78
CA ASP A 259 21.63 -11.64 -6.26
C ASP A 259 22.39 -10.49 -5.58
N SER A 260 21.69 -9.41 -5.18
CA SER A 260 22.25 -8.30 -4.41
C SER A 260 22.64 -8.68 -2.97
N GLY A 261 22.26 -9.88 -2.51
CA GLY A 261 22.57 -10.38 -1.18
C GLY A 261 21.34 -10.89 -0.43
N SER A 262 21.47 -11.02 0.88
CA SER A 262 20.37 -11.40 1.76
C SER A 262 20.34 -10.52 3.00
N TYR A 263 19.14 -10.26 3.50
CA TYR A 263 18.92 -9.46 4.72
C TYR A 263 17.70 -9.90 5.51
N ASN A 264 17.63 -9.40 6.73
CA ASN A 264 16.48 -9.54 7.61
C ASN A 264 15.97 -8.16 8.00
N ALA A 265 14.66 -7.99 7.96
CA ALA A 265 14.00 -6.80 8.47
C ALA A 265 12.83 -7.19 9.38
N ALA A 266 12.53 -6.35 10.34
CA ALA A 266 11.43 -6.56 11.27
C ALA A 266 10.82 -5.23 11.68
N THR A 267 9.50 -5.19 11.84
CA THR A 267 8.78 -4.09 12.48
C THR A 267 7.80 -4.66 13.47
N GLY A 268 7.67 -4.02 14.62
CA GLY A 268 6.73 -4.52 15.61
C GLY A 268 6.58 -3.60 16.80
N GLY A 269 5.46 -3.78 17.50
CA GLY A 269 5.11 -2.91 18.61
C GLY A 269 3.73 -3.21 19.15
N PHE A 270 3.02 -2.15 19.51
CA PHE A 270 1.71 -2.26 20.14
C PHE A 270 0.81 -1.07 19.84
N GLU A 271 -0.48 -1.29 20.00
CA GLU A 271 -1.49 -0.26 20.21
C GLU A 271 -2.19 -0.51 21.55
N TYR A 272 -2.29 0.53 22.38
CA TYR A 272 -3.02 0.50 23.65
C TYR A 272 -4.19 1.47 23.59
N THR A 273 -5.42 0.98 23.77
CA THR A 273 -6.63 1.79 23.61
C THR A 273 -7.25 2.14 24.97
N LEU A 274 -7.41 3.44 25.22
CA LEU A 274 -8.25 3.98 26.29
C LEU A 274 -9.66 4.18 25.74
N VAL A 275 -10.59 3.37 26.21
CA VAL A 275 -12.00 3.42 25.80
C VAL A 275 -12.74 4.48 26.61
N GLY A 276 -13.57 5.30 25.95
CA GLY A 276 -14.47 6.24 26.60
C GLY A 276 -13.76 7.41 27.29
N ILE A 277 -12.75 8.02 26.64
CA ILE A 277 -12.01 9.13 27.24
C ILE A 277 -12.91 10.34 27.57
N ALA A 278 -12.60 11.02 28.66
CA ALA A 278 -13.34 12.23 29.12
C ALA A 278 -14.86 12.03 29.29
N ASP A 279 -15.28 10.84 29.73
CA ASP A 279 -16.71 10.46 29.89
C ASP A 279 -17.51 10.61 28.58
N SER A 280 -16.89 10.37 27.44
CA SER A 280 -17.49 10.38 26.10
C SER A 280 -17.46 9.00 25.44
N ASP A 281 -18.01 8.89 24.25
CA ASP A 281 -17.90 7.68 23.42
C ASP A 281 -16.56 7.58 22.67
N MET A 282 -15.64 8.55 22.83
CA MET A 282 -14.37 8.59 22.10
C MET A 282 -13.35 7.64 22.70
N ASP A 283 -12.61 6.97 21.83
CA ASP A 283 -11.46 6.13 22.18
C ASP A 283 -10.15 6.78 21.75
N LEU A 284 -9.10 6.59 22.56
CA LEU A 284 -7.76 7.07 22.28
C LEU A 284 -6.77 5.90 22.30
N GLY A 285 -6.19 5.58 21.14
CA GLY A 285 -5.12 4.62 20.97
C GLY A 285 -3.75 5.29 21.07
N PHE A 286 -2.84 4.64 21.77
CA PHE A 286 -1.40 4.96 21.79
C PHE A 286 -0.67 3.88 21.02
N LEU A 287 0.05 4.27 19.97
CA LEU A 287 0.81 3.37 19.11
C LEU A 287 2.30 3.55 19.34
N GLY A 288 3.04 2.45 19.29
CA GLY A 288 4.49 2.48 19.32
C GLY A 288 5.05 1.28 18.58
N GLU A 289 5.93 1.51 17.59
CA GLU A 289 6.56 0.46 16.78
C GLU A 289 8.05 0.76 16.59
N TYR A 290 8.86 -0.29 16.56
CA TYR A 290 10.27 -0.22 16.22
C TYR A 290 10.47 -0.88 14.85
N LEU A 291 11.22 -0.19 13.99
CA LEU A 291 11.51 -0.59 12.62
C LEU A 291 13.01 -0.93 12.54
N TYR A 292 13.33 -2.05 11.90
CA TYR A 292 14.68 -2.57 11.82
C TYR A 292 14.96 -3.24 10.47
N ASP A 293 16.13 -2.91 9.87
CA ASP A 293 16.69 -3.59 8.70
C ASP A 293 18.19 -3.83 8.95
N ASP A 294 18.67 -5.06 8.81
CA ASP A 294 20.06 -5.40 9.12
C ASP A 294 21.08 -4.89 8.11
N ARG A 295 20.64 -4.34 6.98
CA ARG A 295 21.50 -3.66 5.99
C ARG A 295 21.96 -2.29 6.45
N ARG A 296 21.30 -1.66 7.42
CA ARG A 296 21.63 -0.33 7.91
C ARG A 296 21.67 0.69 6.74
N ASP A 297 22.73 1.51 6.67
CA ASP A 297 22.95 2.55 5.66
C ASP A 297 22.87 2.03 4.20
N ASP A 298 23.02 0.71 3.98
CA ASP A 298 22.86 0.07 2.68
C ASP A 298 21.38 -0.35 2.39
N ALA A 299 20.43 -0.06 3.30
CA ALA A 299 19.03 -0.39 3.10
C ALA A 299 18.43 0.44 1.96
N THR A 300 17.55 -0.21 1.18
CA THR A 300 16.74 0.48 0.15
C THR A 300 15.43 1.05 0.71
N THR A 301 15.14 0.74 1.98
CA THR A 301 14.07 1.35 2.77
C THR A 301 14.63 2.47 3.63
N PRO A 302 13.88 3.54 3.89
CA PRO A 302 14.33 4.62 4.78
C PRO A 302 14.17 4.31 6.28
N PHE A 303 13.79 3.06 6.64
CA PHE A 303 13.43 2.69 8.01
C PHE A 303 14.26 1.48 8.46
N GLU A 304 15.53 1.72 8.84
CA GLU A 304 16.49 0.67 9.23
C GLU A 304 16.76 0.60 10.74
N ASN A 305 16.53 1.70 11.48
CA ASN A 305 16.68 1.77 12.93
C ASN A 305 15.80 2.90 13.50
N ASP A 306 14.49 2.77 13.36
CA ASP A 306 13.56 3.85 13.60
C ASP A 306 12.56 3.52 14.69
N LEU A 307 12.03 4.56 15.32
CA LEU A 307 10.95 4.48 16.29
C LEU A 307 9.74 5.26 15.81
N PHE A 308 8.63 4.57 15.60
CA PHE A 308 7.32 5.16 15.40
C PHE A 308 6.59 5.34 16.73
N ALA A 309 6.00 6.51 16.95
CA ALA A 309 5.06 6.78 18.03
C ALA A 309 3.83 7.50 17.47
N GLY A 310 2.63 7.04 17.82
CA GLY A 310 1.38 7.55 17.26
C GLY A 310 0.24 7.64 18.26
N LEU A 311 -0.77 8.43 17.87
CA LEU A 311 -2.04 8.59 18.56
C LEU A 311 -3.18 8.38 17.57
N ARG A 312 -4.12 7.51 17.90
CA ARG A 312 -5.35 7.27 17.13
C ARG A 312 -6.55 7.73 17.94
N LEU A 313 -7.29 8.70 17.45
CA LEU A 313 -8.54 9.15 18.05
C LEU A 313 -9.71 8.67 17.19
N THR A 314 -10.61 7.90 17.78
CA THR A 314 -11.85 7.44 17.16
C THR A 314 -13.04 8.04 17.92
N ALA A 315 -13.86 8.82 17.24
CA ALA A 315 -14.96 9.51 17.90
C ALA A 315 -16.15 8.58 18.21
N ASN A 316 -16.21 7.40 17.58
CA ASN A 316 -17.32 6.43 17.65
C ASN A 316 -18.70 7.06 17.34
N ASP A 317 -18.71 8.15 16.58
CA ASP A 317 -19.90 8.82 16.12
C ASP A 317 -20.47 8.17 14.84
N VAL A 318 -21.70 8.51 14.49
CA VAL A 318 -22.37 7.98 13.29
C VAL A 318 -21.69 8.41 11.98
N ASP A 319 -20.90 9.46 12.02
CA ASP A 319 -20.16 9.99 10.89
C ASP A 319 -18.78 9.34 10.73
N GLY A 320 -18.35 8.46 11.66
CA GLY A 320 -17.09 7.75 11.63
C GLY A 320 -15.89 8.70 11.62
N SER A 321 -15.90 9.68 12.54
CA SER A 321 -14.80 10.65 12.67
C SER A 321 -13.60 10.00 13.30
N GLU A 322 -12.46 10.09 12.62
CA GLU A 322 -11.18 9.50 13.04
C GLU A 322 -10.02 10.44 12.76
N LEU A 323 -8.97 10.31 13.57
CA LEU A 323 -7.70 11.00 13.39
C LEU A 323 -6.58 10.07 13.82
N LEU A 324 -5.55 9.95 12.98
CA LEU A 324 -4.28 9.31 13.29
C LEU A 324 -3.17 10.36 13.15
N ALA A 325 -2.35 10.50 14.18
CA ALA A 325 -1.15 11.34 14.13
C ALA A 325 0.04 10.52 14.59
N GLY A 326 1.15 10.57 13.86
CA GLY A 326 2.33 9.80 14.17
C GLY A 326 3.61 10.53 13.81
N VAL A 327 4.70 10.11 14.46
CA VAL A 327 6.06 10.56 14.21
C VAL A 327 6.95 9.35 14.07
N ILE A 328 7.77 9.32 13.04
CA ILE A 328 8.89 8.38 12.92
C ILE A 328 10.17 9.18 13.23
N LYS A 329 11.00 8.65 14.11
CA LYS A 329 12.32 9.18 14.47
C LYS A 329 13.37 8.16 14.10
N ASP A 330 14.29 8.56 13.24
CA ASP A 330 15.52 7.86 13.00
C ASP A 330 16.40 7.90 14.27
N LEU A 331 16.89 6.75 14.73
CA LEU A 331 17.68 6.65 15.96
C LEU A 331 19.20 6.76 15.72
N ASP A 332 19.64 6.64 14.48
CA ASP A 332 21.05 6.81 14.09
C ASP A 332 21.35 8.26 13.68
N ASP A 333 20.32 9.00 13.20
CA ASP A 333 20.41 10.36 12.71
C ASP A 333 19.41 11.32 13.35
N ASP A 334 19.42 12.60 12.91
CA ASP A 334 18.51 13.65 13.41
C ASP A 334 17.15 13.69 12.69
N GLY A 335 16.93 12.83 11.66
CA GLY A 335 15.76 12.80 10.80
C GLY A 335 14.44 12.55 11.53
N TRP A 336 13.37 13.27 11.11
CA TRP A 336 12.01 13.10 11.60
C TRP A 336 11.01 13.10 10.43
N MET A 337 10.05 12.22 10.50
CA MET A 337 8.87 12.27 9.65
C MET A 337 7.62 12.38 10.52
N PHE A 338 6.77 13.36 10.23
CA PHE A 338 5.46 13.52 10.87
C PHE A 338 4.35 13.24 9.88
N ASN A 339 3.34 12.47 10.30
CA ASN A 339 2.12 12.20 9.55
C ASN A 339 0.88 12.51 10.41
N LEU A 340 -0.11 13.14 9.79
CA LEU A 340 -1.45 13.28 10.35
C LEU A 340 -2.47 12.97 9.27
N GLU A 341 -3.41 12.11 9.61
CA GLU A 341 -4.56 11.76 8.78
C GLU A 341 -5.84 11.94 9.57
N ALA A 342 -6.83 12.55 8.97
CA ALA A 342 -8.14 12.72 9.58
C ALA A 342 -9.22 12.48 8.54
N SER A 343 -10.32 11.88 8.94
CA SER A 343 -11.45 11.67 8.06
C SER A 343 -12.78 11.76 8.79
N ARG A 344 -13.84 12.18 8.06
CA ARG A 344 -15.21 12.22 8.55
C ARG A 344 -16.20 12.11 7.41
N ARG A 345 -17.28 11.36 7.60
CA ARG A 345 -18.45 11.38 6.72
C ARG A 345 -19.31 12.61 6.98
N ILE A 346 -20.00 13.07 5.96
CA ILE A 346 -20.97 14.15 6.02
C ILE A 346 -22.25 13.63 5.39
N GLY A 347 -23.20 13.21 6.25
CA GLY A 347 -24.40 12.50 5.81
C GLY A 347 -24.07 11.17 5.14
N ASN A 348 -24.93 10.71 4.22
CA ASN A 348 -24.87 9.35 3.68
C ASN A 348 -23.94 9.20 2.45
N HIS A 349 -23.57 10.30 1.80
CA HIS A 349 -22.93 10.26 0.48
C HIS A 349 -21.59 10.99 0.40
N TRP A 350 -21.19 11.70 1.44
CA TRP A 350 -19.96 12.48 1.40
C TRP A 350 -18.97 12.03 2.47
N LYS A 351 -17.69 12.13 2.16
CA LYS A 351 -16.57 12.02 3.10
C LYS A 351 -15.61 13.17 2.85
N THR A 352 -15.07 13.74 3.91
CA THR A 352 -13.92 14.65 3.84
C THR A 352 -12.73 13.97 4.49
N SER A 353 -11.56 14.18 3.92
CA SER A 353 -10.29 13.74 4.52
C SER A 353 -9.24 14.85 4.44
N ALA A 354 -8.31 14.81 5.38
CA ALA A 354 -7.16 15.69 5.45
C ALA A 354 -5.91 14.88 5.74
N GLN A 355 -4.81 15.22 5.10
CA GLN A 355 -3.50 14.64 5.36
C GLN A 355 -2.45 15.73 5.49
N ILE A 356 -1.50 15.55 6.41
CA ILE A 356 -0.31 16.39 6.58
C ILE A 356 0.89 15.47 6.64
N ARG A 357 1.92 15.75 5.85
CA ARG A 357 3.23 15.11 5.96
C ARG A 357 4.32 16.17 6.02
N LEU A 358 5.24 15.99 6.95
CA LEU A 358 6.36 16.89 7.17
C LEU A 358 7.62 16.07 7.36
N TRP A 359 8.73 16.54 6.77
CA TRP A 359 10.05 15.95 6.89
C TRP A 359 11.00 17.00 7.47
N SER A 360 11.70 16.69 8.53
CA SER A 360 12.63 17.62 9.21
C SER A 360 13.95 16.96 9.52
N ASP A 361 15.01 17.73 9.35
CA ASP A 361 16.38 17.35 9.68
C ASP A 361 16.88 16.05 9.03
N ILE A 362 16.31 15.71 7.85
CA ILE A 362 16.69 14.51 7.09
C ILE A 362 18.11 14.69 6.53
N PRO A 363 19.05 13.78 6.83
CA PRO A 363 20.40 13.81 6.28
C PRO A 363 20.43 13.67 4.76
N ILE A 364 21.47 14.19 4.12
CA ILE A 364 21.58 14.17 2.65
C ILE A 364 21.79 12.78 2.05
N ASP A 365 22.28 11.84 2.85
CA ASP A 365 22.53 10.44 2.53
C ASP A 365 21.36 9.52 2.87
N ASP A 366 20.36 10.01 3.58
CA ASP A 366 19.12 9.28 3.85
C ASP A 366 18.20 9.24 2.61
N PRO A 367 17.57 8.08 2.27
CA PRO A 367 16.60 7.98 1.19
C PRO A 367 15.43 8.98 1.27
N LEU A 368 14.98 9.37 2.47
CA LEU A 368 13.92 10.38 2.65
C LEU A 368 14.35 11.81 2.32
N PHE A 369 15.66 12.07 2.12
CA PHE A 369 16.13 13.39 1.73
C PHE A 369 15.50 13.92 0.45
N ILE A 370 15.04 13.02 -0.42
CA ILE A 370 14.30 13.40 -1.64
C ILE A 370 13.05 14.24 -1.32
N PHE A 371 12.48 14.09 -0.13
CA PHE A 371 11.27 14.79 0.32
C PHE A 371 11.52 16.00 1.22
N HIS A 372 12.78 16.40 1.46
CA HIS A 372 13.13 17.46 2.42
C HIS A 372 12.53 18.85 2.12
N ARG A 373 11.93 19.04 0.92
CA ARG A 373 11.19 20.24 0.50
C ARG A 373 9.74 19.95 0.11
N ASP A 374 9.28 18.75 0.37
CA ASP A 374 7.99 18.28 -0.09
C ASP A 374 6.96 18.11 1.05
N ASP A 375 7.15 18.88 2.15
CA ASP A 375 6.09 19.03 3.14
C ASP A 375 4.77 19.39 2.46
N TYR A 376 3.67 18.73 2.84
CA TYR A 376 2.40 19.03 2.22
C TYR A 376 1.20 18.95 3.17
N PHE A 377 0.15 19.68 2.75
CA PHE A 377 -1.21 19.61 3.27
C PHE A 377 -2.12 19.16 2.15
N GLU A 378 -2.92 18.16 2.40
CA GLU A 378 -3.91 17.66 1.46
C GLU A 378 -5.31 17.71 2.06
N LEU A 379 -6.28 18.08 1.24
CA LEU A 379 -7.71 17.99 1.54
C LEU A 379 -8.41 17.27 0.40
N ALA A 380 -9.29 16.33 0.75
CA ALA A 380 -10.13 15.67 -0.24
C ALA A 380 -11.60 15.71 0.17
N ILE A 381 -12.46 15.77 -0.85
CA ILE A 381 -13.91 15.65 -0.73
C ILE A 381 -14.36 14.54 -1.66
N THR A 382 -14.91 13.49 -1.10
CA THR A 382 -15.35 12.30 -1.80
C THR A 382 -16.87 12.21 -1.79
N ARG A 383 -17.48 11.96 -2.94
CA ARG A 383 -18.90 11.67 -3.08
C ARG A 383 -19.12 10.23 -3.52
N PHE A 384 -19.86 9.48 -2.73
CA PHE A 384 -20.27 8.10 -3.03
C PHE A 384 -21.63 8.05 -3.75
N PHE A 385 -21.82 7.05 -4.61
CA PHE A 385 -23.05 6.78 -5.35
C PHE A 385 -23.35 5.28 -5.45
#